data_512ae1668783ad9b28c69dd5dd87f952
#
_entry.id   512ae1668783ad9b28c69dd5dd87f952
#
_cell.length_a   1.000
_cell.length_b   1.000
_cell.length_c   1.000
_cell.angle_alpha   90.00
_cell.angle_beta   90.00
_cell.angle_gamma   90.00
#
_symmetry.space_group_name_H-M   'P 1'
#
loop_
_entity.id
_entity.type
_entity.pdbx_description
1 polymer ?
#
loop_
_entity_poly.entity_id
_entity_poly.type
_entity_poly.pdbx_seq_one_letter_code
_entity_poly.pdbx_strand_id
1 'polypeptide(L)'
;MLILNKKLSGGPAAVIEIGSSAVRMRVSQLKHGEIEMLDSLEYPVFFGHEVFTTGRISFESLRQLSSILTKFTTALEGYNCKNVRVVSSTVMREAENRSFVIDQLKIHNNLHLEILEYSEEKALICSEIIRLLKEESKIEMKDALIAYVGTGSIGVALYDGKAICTSQNIPIGSLKLHDAL
;
A
#
# COMPACT_ATOMS: atom_id res chain seq x y z
N MET A 1 11.70 4.95 0.30
CA MET A 1 12.99 5.01 -0.39
C MET A 1 13.52 3.66 -0.89
N LEU A 2 13.16 2.53 -0.32
CA LEU A 2 13.62 1.19 -0.77
C LEU A 2 12.98 0.67 -2.08
N ILE A 3 11.91 1.26 -2.55
CA ILE A 3 11.21 0.85 -3.78
C ILE A 3 11.81 1.47 -5.05
N LEU A 4 12.70 2.47 -4.89
CA LEU A 4 13.20 3.31 -5.99
C LEU A 4 14.61 2.94 -6.47
N ASN A 5 15.20 1.81 -6.03
CA ASN A 5 16.56 1.42 -6.42
C ASN A 5 16.72 0.81 -7.82
N LYS A 6 15.67 0.71 -8.62
CA LYS A 6 15.82 0.58 -10.07
C LYS A 6 15.87 1.98 -10.65
N LYS A 7 16.99 2.35 -11.30
CA LYS A 7 17.20 3.61 -12.05
C LYS A 7 15.87 4.24 -12.44
N LEU A 8 15.43 5.26 -11.69
CA LEU A 8 14.38 6.16 -12.15
C LEU A 8 14.94 6.84 -13.39
N SER A 9 14.66 6.29 -14.55
CA SER A 9 14.78 7.03 -15.79
C SER A 9 13.84 8.23 -15.65
N GLY A 10 14.32 9.44 -15.77
CA GLY A 10 13.69 10.72 -15.43
C GLY A 10 12.27 11.03 -15.88
N GLY A 11 11.36 10.06 -15.80
CA GLY A 11 9.92 10.18 -16.09
C GLY A 11 9.06 9.87 -14.87
N PRO A 12 7.73 10.09 -14.99
CA PRO A 12 6.77 9.79 -13.93
C PRO A 12 6.76 8.29 -13.56
N ALA A 13 6.55 8.02 -12.27
CA ALA A 13 6.32 6.69 -11.71
C ALA A 13 5.03 6.68 -10.90
N ALA A 14 4.31 5.58 -10.93
CA ALA A 14 3.07 5.42 -10.19
C ALA A 14 3.10 4.20 -9.28
N VAL A 15 2.42 4.32 -8.14
CA VAL A 15 2.09 3.22 -7.26
C VAL A 15 0.58 3.15 -7.14
N ILE A 16 0.03 1.97 -7.37
CA ILE A 16 -1.38 1.65 -7.12
C ILE A 16 -1.40 0.71 -5.91
N GLU A 17 -2.12 1.11 -4.86
CA GLU A 17 -2.35 0.32 -3.67
C GLU A 17 -3.79 -0.20 -3.66
N ILE A 18 -3.95 -1.52 -3.58
CA ILE A 18 -5.24 -2.16 -3.37
C ILE A 18 -5.37 -2.46 -1.87
N GLY A 19 -6.04 -1.56 -1.16
CA GLY A 19 -6.26 -1.66 0.28
C GLY A 19 -7.61 -2.27 0.66
N SER A 20 -7.84 -2.44 1.95
CA SER A 20 -9.08 -3.00 2.50
C SER A 20 -10.27 -2.05 2.37
N SER A 21 -10.05 -0.74 2.49
CA SER A 21 -11.10 0.31 2.50
C SER A 21 -11.01 1.28 1.32
N ALA A 22 -9.92 1.26 0.56
CA ALA A 22 -9.75 2.09 -0.62
C ALA A 22 -8.74 1.48 -1.59
N VAL A 23 -8.90 1.80 -2.88
CA VAL A 23 -7.88 1.62 -3.92
C VAL A 23 -7.30 3.00 -4.23
N ARG A 24 -5.99 3.14 -4.10
CA ARG A 24 -5.28 4.42 -4.24
C ARG A 24 -4.27 4.35 -5.36
N MET A 25 -4.10 5.46 -6.05
CA MET A 25 -3.01 5.66 -6.99
C MET A 25 -2.30 6.97 -6.68
N ARG A 26 -0.98 6.94 -6.67
CA ARG A 26 -0.13 8.13 -6.62
C ARG A 26 0.81 8.14 -7.80
N VAL A 27 0.88 9.28 -8.48
CA VAL A 27 1.82 9.54 -9.57
C VAL A 27 2.83 10.56 -9.09
N SER A 28 4.11 10.26 -9.21
CA SER A 28 5.18 11.16 -8.78
C SER A 28 6.32 11.14 -9.80
N GLN A 29 7.15 12.16 -9.80
CA GLN A 29 8.38 12.22 -10.56
C GLN A 29 9.54 12.70 -9.70
N LEU A 30 10.77 12.31 -10.09
CA LEU A 30 11.97 12.84 -9.47
C LEU A 30 12.37 14.11 -10.21
N LYS A 31 12.39 15.26 -9.50
CA LYS A 31 12.78 16.56 -10.05
C LYS A 31 13.78 17.22 -9.12
N HIS A 32 14.95 17.55 -9.64
CA HIS A 32 16.04 18.15 -8.87
C HIS A 32 16.48 17.36 -7.61
N GLY A 33 16.30 16.04 -7.63
CA GLY A 33 16.64 15.17 -6.48
C GLY A 33 15.51 15.00 -5.45
N GLU A 34 14.39 15.69 -5.63
CA GLU A 34 13.19 15.61 -4.77
C GLU A 34 12.04 14.88 -5.47
N ILE A 35 11.20 14.22 -4.69
CA ILE A 35 9.99 13.55 -5.20
C ILE A 35 8.87 14.59 -5.22
N GLU A 36 8.43 14.95 -6.43
CA GLU A 36 7.27 15.79 -6.65
C GLU A 36 6.04 14.90 -6.94
N MET A 37 4.99 15.06 -6.15
CA MET A 37 3.71 14.38 -6.40
C MET A 37 2.95 15.13 -7.50
N LEU A 38 2.61 14.40 -8.58
CA LEU A 38 1.87 14.95 -9.72
C LEU A 38 0.37 14.76 -9.56
N ASP A 39 -0.06 13.60 -9.01
CA ASP A 39 -1.48 13.29 -8.84
C ASP A 39 -1.69 12.25 -7.74
N SER A 40 -2.89 12.26 -7.15
CA SER A 40 -3.33 11.29 -6.15
C SER A 40 -4.83 11.02 -6.30
N LEU A 41 -5.19 9.79 -6.65
CA LEU A 41 -6.57 9.34 -6.80
C LEU A 41 -6.88 8.28 -5.75
N GLU A 42 -8.10 8.33 -5.22
CA GLU A 42 -8.61 7.37 -4.25
C GLU A 42 -10.06 6.99 -4.58
N TYR A 43 -10.33 5.68 -4.54
CA TYR A 43 -11.67 5.12 -4.67
C TYR A 43 -12.00 4.30 -3.42
N PRO A 44 -13.03 4.67 -2.62
CA PRO A 44 -13.50 3.87 -1.50
C PRO A 44 -14.00 2.51 -1.96
N VAL A 45 -13.68 1.47 -1.20
CA VAL A 45 -14.12 0.08 -1.41
C VAL A 45 -14.37 -0.60 -0.07
N PHE A 46 -15.02 -1.77 -0.07
CA PHE A 46 -15.32 -2.54 1.13
C PHE A 46 -14.69 -3.94 1.11
N PHE A 47 -13.57 -4.12 0.41
CA PHE A 47 -12.92 -5.41 0.25
C PHE A 47 -12.47 -6.02 1.57
N GLY A 48 -12.05 -5.18 2.53
CA GLY A 48 -11.64 -5.65 3.86
C GLY A 48 -12.78 -6.29 4.62
N HIS A 49 -13.94 -5.66 4.67
CA HIS A 49 -15.12 -6.23 5.34
C HIS A 49 -15.48 -7.59 4.72
N GLU A 50 -15.51 -7.68 3.40
CA GLU A 50 -15.82 -8.92 2.69
C GLU A 50 -14.80 -10.02 3.00
N VAL A 51 -13.50 -9.74 2.86
CA VAL A 51 -12.44 -10.74 3.09
C VAL A 51 -12.35 -11.16 4.55
N PHE A 52 -12.50 -10.23 5.50
CA PHE A 52 -12.38 -10.55 6.93
C PHE A 52 -13.59 -11.34 7.46
N THR A 53 -14.74 -11.28 6.77
CA THR A 53 -15.94 -12.04 7.15
C THR A 53 -16.11 -13.33 6.35
N THR A 54 -15.79 -13.32 5.04
CA THR A 54 -16.03 -14.47 4.14
C THR A 54 -14.76 -15.21 3.72
N GLY A 55 -13.58 -14.64 3.97
CA GLY A 55 -12.29 -15.15 3.49
C GLY A 55 -12.02 -14.91 2.00
N ARG A 56 -12.90 -14.26 1.26
CA ARG A 56 -12.82 -14.22 -0.21
C ARG A 56 -13.19 -12.85 -0.78
N ILE A 57 -12.65 -12.55 -1.96
CA ILE A 57 -13.11 -11.45 -2.83
C ILE A 57 -14.20 -12.00 -3.76
N SER A 58 -15.39 -11.39 -3.77
CA SER A 58 -16.49 -11.79 -4.66
C SER A 58 -16.22 -11.38 -6.10
N PHE A 59 -17.01 -11.94 -7.02
CA PHE A 59 -16.97 -11.53 -8.43
C PHE A 59 -17.41 -10.07 -8.63
N GLU A 60 -18.31 -9.56 -7.77
CA GLU A 60 -18.74 -8.17 -7.82
C GLU A 60 -17.60 -7.23 -7.41
N SER A 61 -16.95 -7.50 -6.28
CA SER A 61 -15.78 -6.77 -5.81
C SER A 61 -14.62 -6.83 -6.81
N LEU A 62 -14.40 -7.98 -7.44
CA LEU A 62 -13.39 -8.12 -8.49
C LEU A 62 -13.71 -7.27 -9.73
N ARG A 63 -14.98 -7.22 -10.16
CA ARG A 63 -15.41 -6.35 -11.27
C ARG A 63 -15.25 -4.87 -10.93
N GLN A 64 -15.61 -4.48 -9.70
CA GLN A 64 -15.40 -3.12 -9.20
C GLN A 64 -13.92 -2.76 -9.23
N LEU A 65 -13.06 -3.63 -8.69
CA LEU A 65 -11.60 -3.45 -8.69
C LEU A 65 -11.05 -3.30 -10.12
N SER A 66 -11.43 -4.20 -11.02
CA SER A 66 -11.00 -4.13 -12.42
C SER A 66 -11.42 -2.82 -13.10
N SER A 67 -12.64 -2.35 -12.84
CA SER A 67 -13.13 -1.05 -13.35
C SER A 67 -12.32 0.14 -12.81
N ILE A 68 -11.99 0.14 -11.50
CA ILE A 68 -11.14 1.17 -10.89
C ILE A 68 -9.75 1.16 -11.52
N LEU A 69 -9.14 -0.02 -11.68
CA LEU A 69 -7.82 -0.16 -12.28
C LEU A 69 -7.79 0.30 -13.73
N THR A 70 -8.85 0.06 -14.50
CA THR A 70 -8.99 0.59 -15.88
C THR A 70 -9.00 2.12 -15.87
N LYS A 71 -9.71 2.77 -14.96
CA LYS A 71 -9.68 4.24 -14.83
C LYS A 71 -8.30 4.76 -14.48
N PHE A 72 -7.58 4.06 -13.59
CA PHE A 72 -6.22 4.42 -13.23
C PHE A 72 -5.25 4.27 -14.40
N THR A 73 -5.32 3.18 -15.16
CA THR A 73 -4.46 2.99 -16.33
C THR A 73 -4.71 4.04 -17.40
N THR A 74 -5.97 4.43 -17.62
CA THR A 74 -6.32 5.54 -18.52
C THR A 74 -5.73 6.87 -18.03
N ALA A 75 -5.80 7.16 -16.73
CA ALA A 75 -5.20 8.36 -16.18
C ALA A 75 -3.66 8.36 -16.33
N LEU A 76 -3.01 7.21 -16.16
CA LEU A 76 -1.55 7.07 -16.32
C LEU A 76 -1.07 7.32 -17.75
N GLU A 77 -1.89 7.04 -18.77
CA GLU A 77 -1.59 7.38 -20.16
C GLU A 77 -1.42 8.89 -20.34
N GLY A 78 -2.28 9.70 -19.67
CA GLY A 78 -2.20 11.16 -19.68
C GLY A 78 -0.89 11.71 -19.11
N TYR A 79 -0.26 11.00 -18.18
CA TYR A 79 1.06 11.32 -17.60
C TYR A 79 2.23 10.70 -18.36
N ASN A 80 1.99 9.92 -19.42
CA ASN A 80 3.01 9.10 -20.10
C ASN A 80 3.82 8.25 -19.09
N CYS A 81 3.14 7.76 -18.04
CA CYS A 81 3.74 7.00 -16.95
C CYS A 81 3.86 5.53 -17.34
N LYS A 82 5.11 5.06 -17.53
CA LYS A 82 5.42 3.66 -17.88
C LYS A 82 5.85 2.81 -16.68
N ASN A 83 6.30 3.46 -15.62
CA ASN A 83 6.74 2.78 -14.42
C ASN A 83 5.58 2.69 -13.43
N VAL A 84 4.87 1.58 -13.42
CA VAL A 84 3.73 1.35 -12.53
C VAL A 84 4.01 0.14 -11.65
N ARG A 85 3.83 0.28 -10.35
CA ARG A 85 3.83 -0.81 -9.39
C ARG A 85 2.44 -0.94 -8.77
N VAL A 86 1.87 -2.14 -8.78
CA VAL A 86 0.58 -2.42 -8.16
C VAL A 86 0.82 -3.32 -6.95
N VAL A 87 0.42 -2.85 -5.78
CA VAL A 87 0.67 -3.55 -4.52
C VAL A 87 -0.63 -3.75 -3.74
N SER A 88 -0.64 -4.78 -2.92
CA SER A 88 -1.66 -4.98 -1.90
C SER A 88 -1.03 -5.57 -0.65
N SER A 89 -1.67 -5.42 0.47
CA SER A 89 -1.19 -5.97 1.75
C SER A 89 -2.24 -6.90 2.38
N THR A 90 -2.74 -6.59 3.55
CA THR A 90 -3.58 -7.47 4.37
C THR A 90 -4.77 -8.07 3.63
N VAL A 91 -5.51 -7.28 2.85
CA VAL A 91 -6.72 -7.77 2.16
C VAL A 91 -6.43 -8.91 1.19
N MET A 92 -5.34 -8.81 0.41
CA MET A 92 -4.96 -9.88 -0.52
C MET A 92 -4.19 -11.01 0.16
N ARG A 93 -3.42 -10.74 1.22
CA ARG A 93 -2.78 -11.80 2.00
C ARG A 93 -3.81 -12.74 2.61
N GLU A 94 -4.92 -12.22 3.11
CA GLU A 94 -5.96 -12.99 3.79
C GLU A 94 -7.02 -13.57 2.84
N ALA A 95 -7.11 -13.10 1.61
CA ALA A 95 -8.04 -13.65 0.62
C ALA A 95 -7.61 -15.07 0.19
N GLU A 96 -8.44 -16.08 0.46
CA GLU A 96 -8.23 -17.47 0.04
C GLU A 96 -8.14 -17.61 -1.48
N ASN A 97 -8.92 -16.80 -2.20
CA ASN A 97 -8.94 -16.80 -3.66
C ASN A 97 -8.00 -15.78 -4.31
N ARG A 98 -6.97 -15.32 -3.60
CA ARG A 98 -6.01 -14.30 -4.09
C ARG A 98 -5.37 -14.67 -5.43
N SER A 99 -5.01 -15.94 -5.63
CA SER A 99 -4.39 -16.39 -6.89
C SER A 99 -5.32 -16.17 -8.08
N PHE A 100 -6.60 -16.48 -7.91
CA PHE A 100 -7.62 -16.23 -8.93
C PHE A 100 -7.76 -14.72 -9.21
N VAL A 101 -7.80 -13.88 -8.17
CA VAL A 101 -7.88 -12.42 -8.31
C VAL A 101 -6.68 -11.88 -9.08
N ILE A 102 -5.45 -12.31 -8.72
CA ILE A 102 -4.21 -11.91 -9.42
C ILE A 102 -4.28 -12.27 -10.90
N ASP A 103 -4.70 -13.49 -11.23
CA ASP A 103 -4.80 -13.96 -12.62
C ASP A 103 -5.83 -13.13 -13.41
N GLN A 104 -6.99 -12.83 -12.80
CA GLN A 104 -8.01 -12.01 -13.44
C GLN A 104 -7.52 -10.57 -13.70
N LEU A 105 -6.83 -9.95 -12.75
CA LEU A 105 -6.26 -8.61 -12.94
C LEU A 105 -5.17 -8.59 -14.03
N LYS A 106 -4.37 -9.66 -14.13
CA LYS A 106 -3.39 -9.79 -15.19
C LYS A 106 -4.06 -9.93 -16.57
N ILE A 107 -5.14 -10.73 -16.68
CA ILE A 107 -5.86 -10.96 -17.93
C ILE A 107 -6.63 -9.71 -18.37
N HIS A 108 -7.39 -9.08 -17.46
CA HIS A 108 -8.31 -8.00 -17.83
C HIS A 108 -7.67 -6.61 -17.82
N ASN A 109 -6.70 -6.36 -16.93
CA ASN A 109 -6.10 -5.05 -16.75
C ASN A 109 -4.63 -5.00 -17.21
N ASN A 110 -4.03 -6.14 -17.59
CA ASN A 110 -2.61 -6.27 -17.90
C ASN A 110 -1.70 -5.72 -16.79
N LEU A 111 -2.12 -5.87 -15.52
CA LEU A 111 -1.40 -5.42 -14.34
C LEU A 111 -0.87 -6.61 -13.55
N HIS A 112 0.34 -6.47 -13.02
CA HIS A 112 0.94 -7.44 -12.13
C HIS A 112 0.77 -6.97 -10.68
N LEU A 113 -0.07 -7.67 -9.91
CA LEU A 113 -0.28 -7.39 -8.49
C LEU A 113 0.78 -8.10 -7.65
N GLU A 114 1.47 -7.32 -6.84
CA GLU A 114 2.44 -7.78 -5.84
C GLU A 114 1.81 -7.73 -4.44
N ILE A 115 1.88 -8.83 -3.72
CA ILE A 115 1.38 -8.89 -2.34
C ILE A 115 2.55 -8.65 -1.40
N LEU A 116 2.51 -7.55 -0.65
CA LEU A 116 3.54 -7.21 0.33
C LEU A 116 3.44 -8.14 1.54
N GLU A 117 4.55 -8.75 1.92
CA GLU A 117 4.65 -9.52 3.15
C GLU A 117 4.61 -8.59 4.38
N TYR A 118 4.24 -9.13 5.54
CA TYR A 118 4.13 -8.35 6.78
C TYR A 118 5.43 -7.60 7.14
N SER A 119 6.58 -8.23 6.93
CA SER A 119 7.89 -7.62 7.21
C SER A 119 8.18 -6.46 6.26
N GLU A 120 7.82 -6.60 4.99
CA GLU A 120 8.03 -5.58 3.96
C GLU A 120 7.09 -4.38 4.18
N GLU A 121 5.78 -4.63 4.34
CA GLU A 121 4.79 -3.59 4.65
C GLU A 121 5.21 -2.78 5.89
N LYS A 122 5.59 -3.47 6.96
CA LYS A 122 6.04 -2.84 8.20
C LYS A 122 7.31 -2.01 8.01
N ALA A 123 8.29 -2.53 7.28
CA ALA A 123 9.52 -1.80 6.99
C ALA A 123 9.24 -0.50 6.23
N LEU A 124 8.31 -0.52 5.25
CA LEU A 124 7.90 0.65 4.51
C LEU A 124 7.20 1.69 5.42
N ILE A 125 6.25 1.26 6.25
CA ILE A 125 5.53 2.14 7.17
C ILE A 125 6.49 2.77 8.18
N CYS A 126 7.30 1.96 8.87
CA CYS A 126 8.24 2.47 9.87
C CYS A 126 9.28 3.42 9.27
N SER A 127 9.81 3.11 8.08
CA SER A 127 10.78 3.99 7.42
C SER A 127 10.19 5.35 7.05
N GLU A 128 8.92 5.37 6.63
CA GLU A 128 8.24 6.63 6.31
C GLU A 128 7.91 7.45 7.58
N ILE A 129 7.46 6.80 8.64
CA ILE A 129 7.23 7.47 9.94
C ILE A 129 8.53 8.10 10.44
N ILE A 130 9.63 7.34 10.42
CA ILE A 130 10.96 7.85 10.85
C ILE A 130 11.42 9.02 9.98
N ARG A 131 11.21 8.94 8.66
CA ARG A 131 11.55 10.03 7.74
C ARG A 131 10.79 11.30 8.07
N LEU A 132 9.46 11.22 8.19
CA LEU A 132 8.59 12.35 8.53
C LEU A 132 8.96 12.98 9.88
N LEU A 133 9.19 12.14 10.89
CA LEU A 133 9.59 12.63 12.22
C LEU A 133 10.94 13.35 12.20
N LYS A 134 11.90 12.88 11.41
CA LYS A 134 13.21 13.55 11.25
C LYS A 134 13.11 14.87 10.49
N GLU A 135 12.20 14.99 9.53
CA GLU A 135 11.99 16.22 8.78
C GLU A 135 11.21 17.28 9.57
N GLU A 136 10.19 16.86 10.34
CA GLU A 136 9.30 17.78 11.06
C GLU A 136 9.81 18.15 12.46
N SER A 137 10.53 17.25 13.13
CA SER A 137 10.98 17.47 14.48
C SER A 137 12.42 17.97 14.57
N LYS A 138 12.61 19.10 15.22
CA LYS A 138 13.94 19.58 15.68
C LYS A 138 14.50 18.74 16.85
N ILE A 139 13.80 17.67 17.22
CA ILE A 139 14.12 16.81 18.35
C ILE A 139 14.93 15.62 17.84
N GLU A 140 16.13 15.44 18.37
CA GLU A 140 16.93 14.25 18.14
C GLU A 140 16.24 13.06 18.80
N MET A 141 15.61 12.18 17.98
CA MET A 141 14.99 10.95 18.52
C MET A 141 16.08 9.94 18.84
N LYS A 142 16.25 9.64 20.12
CA LYS A 142 17.20 8.61 20.59
C LYS A 142 16.53 7.24 20.64
N ASP A 143 15.36 7.17 21.30
CA ASP A 143 14.56 5.95 21.40
C ASP A 143 13.09 6.29 21.17
N ALA A 144 12.38 5.45 20.44
CA ALA A 144 10.96 5.65 20.15
C ALA A 144 10.21 4.32 20.05
N LEU A 145 9.00 4.29 20.59
CA LEU A 145 8.01 3.25 20.30
C LEU A 145 7.11 3.75 19.18
N ILE A 146 7.18 3.09 18.05
CA ILE A 146 6.32 3.37 16.88
C ILE A 146 5.15 2.41 16.95
N ALA A 147 3.92 2.95 16.99
CA ALA A 147 2.69 2.19 16.88
C ALA A 147 1.85 2.74 15.74
N TYR A 148 1.34 1.86 14.88
CA TYR A 148 0.42 2.25 13.82
C TYR A 148 -0.76 1.27 13.75
N VAL A 149 -1.93 1.82 13.42
CA VAL A 149 -3.19 1.06 13.32
C VAL A 149 -3.63 1.03 11.87
N GLY A 150 -3.64 -0.15 11.28
CA GLY A 150 -4.21 -0.40 9.96
C GLY A 150 -5.63 -0.94 10.05
N THR A 151 -6.26 -1.19 8.92
CA THR A 151 -7.60 -1.78 8.85
C THR A 151 -7.63 -3.23 9.29
N GLY A 152 -6.61 -4.02 8.97
CA GLY A 152 -6.52 -5.44 9.29
C GLY A 152 -5.55 -5.79 10.41
N SER A 153 -4.62 -4.89 10.80
CA SER A 153 -3.61 -5.18 11.84
C SER A 153 -3.10 -3.92 12.53
N ILE A 154 -2.50 -4.12 13.71
CA ILE A 154 -1.74 -3.11 14.44
C ILE A 154 -0.28 -3.51 14.40
N GLY A 155 0.59 -2.60 14.01
CA GLY A 155 2.04 -2.80 14.08
C GLY A 155 2.66 -2.00 15.21
N VAL A 156 3.63 -2.62 15.89
CA VAL A 156 4.42 -1.99 16.95
C VAL A 156 5.90 -2.24 16.66
N ALA A 157 6.73 -1.21 16.77
CA ALA A 157 8.17 -1.31 16.53
C ALA A 157 8.95 -0.44 17.52
N LEU A 158 10.08 -0.93 17.96
CA LEU A 158 11.03 -0.20 18.79
C LEU A 158 12.16 0.33 17.90
N TYR A 159 12.39 1.62 17.94
CA TYR A 159 13.46 2.34 17.24
C TYR A 159 14.49 2.86 18.24
N ASP A 160 15.78 2.62 18.02
CA ASP A 160 16.89 2.98 18.92
C ASP A 160 17.63 4.28 18.50
N GLY A 161 17.00 5.11 17.69
CA GLY A 161 17.64 6.28 17.10
C GLY A 161 18.42 5.99 15.82
N LYS A 162 18.71 4.72 15.49
CA LYS A 162 19.47 4.29 14.29
C LYS A 162 18.65 3.35 13.41
N ALA A 163 18.07 2.33 14.03
CA ALA A 163 17.35 1.26 13.33
C ALA A 163 16.14 0.75 14.12
N ILE A 164 15.30 -0.03 13.47
CA ILE A 164 14.25 -0.80 14.14
C ILE A 164 14.91 -2.02 14.80
N CYS A 165 14.91 -2.05 16.13
CA CYS A 165 15.49 -3.14 16.92
C CYS A 165 14.62 -4.38 16.97
N THR A 166 13.30 -4.16 17.14
CA THR A 166 12.29 -5.22 17.18
C THR A 166 10.96 -4.69 16.72
N SER A 167 10.11 -5.60 16.27
CA SER A 167 8.77 -5.22 15.85
C SER A 167 7.82 -6.41 15.89
N GLN A 168 6.57 -6.13 16.22
CA GLN A 168 5.48 -7.11 16.23
C GLN A 168 4.32 -6.63 15.37
N ASN A 169 3.51 -7.58 14.90
CA ASN A 169 2.26 -7.31 14.22
C ASN A 169 1.15 -8.09 14.92
N ILE A 170 0.09 -7.36 15.29
CA ILE A 170 -1.10 -7.91 15.92
C ILE A 170 -2.18 -7.96 14.84
N PRO A 171 -2.75 -9.14 14.47
CA PRO A 171 -3.68 -9.27 13.35
C PRO A 171 -5.10 -8.78 13.70
N ILE A 172 -5.20 -7.68 14.42
CA ILE A 172 -6.45 -6.99 14.80
C ILE A 172 -6.28 -5.52 14.41
N GLY A 173 -6.92 -5.10 13.33
CA GLY A 173 -6.96 -3.71 12.90
C GLY A 173 -8.31 -3.06 13.18
N SER A 174 -8.44 -1.78 12.83
CA SER A 174 -9.65 -1.00 13.10
C SER A 174 -10.92 -1.61 12.50
N LEU A 175 -10.86 -2.12 11.27
CA LEU A 175 -12.01 -2.73 10.60
C LEU A 175 -12.36 -4.09 11.22
N LYS A 176 -11.36 -4.94 11.48
CA LYS A 176 -11.59 -6.24 12.15
C LYS A 176 -12.19 -6.07 13.54
N LEU A 177 -11.74 -5.05 14.27
CA LEU A 177 -12.28 -4.75 15.61
C LEU A 177 -13.71 -4.26 15.51
N HIS A 178 -14.01 -3.38 14.57
CA HIS A 178 -15.37 -2.89 14.32
C HIS A 178 -16.34 -4.03 13.96
N ASP A 179 -15.92 -4.97 13.11
CA ASP A 179 -16.76 -6.09 12.67
C ASP A 179 -16.94 -7.16 13.75
N ALA A 180 -16.10 -7.15 14.80
CA ALA A 180 -16.17 -8.09 15.94
C ALA A 180 -17.02 -7.58 17.13
N LEU A 181 -17.36 -6.29 17.17
CA LEU A 181 -18.18 -5.62 18.20
C LEU A 181 -19.65 -5.56 17.78
#